data_ae318a773d8d85d4883dc2b81df62326
#
_entry.id   ae318a773d8d85d4883dc2b81df62326
#
_cell.length_a   1.000
_cell.length_b   1.000
_cell.length_c   1.000
_cell.angle_alpha   90.00
_cell.angle_beta   90.00
_cell.angle_gamma   90.00
#
_symmetry.space_group_name_H-M   'P 1'
#
loop_
_entity.id
_entity.type
_entity.pdbx_description
1 polymer ?
#
loop_
_entity_poly.entity_id
_entity_poly.type
_entity_poly.pdbx_seq_one_letter_code
_entity_poly.pdbx_strand_id
1 'polypeptide(L)'
;MIIIRQKIPSIVIDISQRLTKSGYQAFIVGGALRDSLLGLQAKDWDVASDAKPDRIRDLFPEMTSFNLKHGTVTLVSKGRNFEVTTFRGTDGFSSSIEEDLAHRDFTFNAMAYDITNKRIIDPFSGKQDIKKKLVRAVLNPIERFDEDPLRMMRAIRFSLELGYAIEPETLMAIKTMAQAIDSVAKERIRDELLKILMVRRPSAGFHLMRKSGLLKSILPELVEGYRKRQNNYHKYTIYRHIMEAVDSVERDQILRLSALFHDIAKPRVRKKINGRWRFFGHAAASAELTKEIMMRLKFSNDRITRVTRLITHHMFDYKQELSDKAVRRFIKRVGADNVDDLIALRKADDLAHGWGRDFEKNIEKFKNRIDSQIKKSHPFTISDLAVNGHDV
;
A
#
# COMPACT_ATOMS: atom_id res chain seq x y z
N MET A 1 32.28 -16.26 4.00
CA MET A 1 32.32 -14.87 3.48
C MET A 1 30.92 -14.49 3.04
N ILE A 2 30.28 -13.51 3.69
CA ILE A 2 28.93 -13.07 3.32
C ILE A 2 29.11 -12.10 2.15
N ILE A 3 28.67 -12.52 0.95
CA ILE A 3 28.74 -11.69 -0.25
C ILE A 3 27.46 -10.85 -0.27
N ILE A 4 27.59 -9.52 -0.13
CA ILE A 4 26.53 -8.61 -0.55
C ILE A 4 26.38 -8.82 -2.05
N ARG A 5 25.27 -9.41 -2.46
CA ARG A 5 25.02 -9.86 -3.85
C ARG A 5 24.83 -8.70 -4.83
N GLN A 6 24.55 -7.51 -4.31
CA GLN A 6 24.33 -6.31 -5.10
C GLN A 6 25.47 -5.30 -4.90
N LYS A 7 25.89 -4.64 -6.00
CA LYS A 7 26.89 -3.58 -5.94
C LYS A 7 26.31 -2.36 -5.20
N ILE A 8 26.95 -1.98 -4.09
CA ILE A 8 26.62 -0.75 -3.36
C ILE A 8 26.90 0.44 -4.28
N PRO A 9 25.99 1.41 -4.42
CA PRO A 9 26.24 2.61 -5.22
C PRO A 9 27.47 3.37 -4.72
N SER A 10 28.31 3.89 -5.64
CA SER A 10 29.54 4.62 -5.29
C SER A 10 29.25 5.79 -4.35
N ILE A 11 28.17 6.51 -4.57
CA ILE A 11 27.78 7.64 -3.71
C ILE A 11 27.53 7.23 -2.25
N VAL A 12 26.96 6.04 -2.00
CA VAL A 12 26.75 5.51 -0.63
C VAL A 12 28.09 5.16 0.02
N ILE A 13 29.03 4.62 -0.79
CA ILE A 13 30.39 4.37 -0.34
C ILE A 13 31.09 5.68 -0.01
N ASP A 14 30.96 6.69 -0.86
CA ASP A 14 31.56 8.02 -0.66
C ASP A 14 31.01 8.70 0.59
N ILE A 15 29.68 8.66 0.81
CA ILE A 15 29.06 9.18 2.02
C ILE A 15 29.63 8.48 3.26
N SER A 16 29.65 7.15 3.27
CA SER A 16 30.16 6.37 4.41
C SER A 16 31.63 6.64 4.67
N GLN A 17 32.46 6.70 3.62
CA GLN A 17 33.90 6.96 3.75
C GLN A 17 34.20 8.39 4.24
N ARG A 18 33.43 9.40 3.80
CA ARG A 18 33.61 10.78 4.25
C ARG A 18 33.26 10.93 5.73
N LEU A 19 32.15 10.30 6.19
CA LEU A 19 31.82 10.23 7.61
C LEU A 19 32.93 9.58 8.42
N THR A 20 33.43 8.41 7.96
CA THR A 20 34.49 7.67 8.67
C THR A 20 35.81 8.45 8.72
N LYS A 21 36.23 9.10 7.62
CA LYS A 21 37.44 9.95 7.59
C LYS A 21 37.35 11.17 8.53
N SER A 22 36.13 11.61 8.81
CA SER A 22 35.85 12.72 9.75
C SER A 22 35.71 12.26 11.21
N GLY A 23 36.00 10.97 11.50
CA GLY A 23 35.99 10.42 12.87
C GLY A 23 34.65 9.86 13.32
N TYR A 24 33.66 9.76 12.42
CA TYR A 24 32.35 9.20 12.74
C TYR A 24 32.23 7.74 12.29
N GLN A 25 31.37 7.00 12.96
CA GLN A 25 30.94 5.68 12.50
C GLN A 25 29.93 5.81 11.35
N ALA A 26 29.96 4.91 10.38
CA ALA A 26 29.01 4.87 9.29
C ALA A 26 28.73 3.45 8.83
N PHE A 27 27.46 3.07 8.79
CA PHE A 27 27.01 1.73 8.43
C PHE A 27 25.86 1.78 7.44
N ILE A 28 25.84 0.86 6.47
CA ILE A 28 24.63 0.65 5.64
C ILE A 28 23.65 -0.17 6.46
N VAL A 29 22.38 0.27 6.47
CA VAL A 29 21.33 -0.30 7.31
C VAL A 29 20.01 -0.50 6.57
N GLY A 30 19.06 -1.14 7.24
CA GLY A 30 17.65 -1.17 6.81
C GLY A 30 17.35 -2.07 5.63
N GLY A 31 16.37 -1.64 4.82
CA GLY A 31 15.81 -2.43 3.73
C GLY A 31 16.80 -2.81 2.65
N ALA A 32 17.73 -1.93 2.31
CA ALA A 32 18.73 -2.19 1.28
C ALA A 32 19.68 -3.35 1.65
N LEU A 33 20.10 -3.40 2.90
CA LEU A 33 20.97 -4.51 3.35
C LEU A 33 20.21 -5.84 3.32
N ARG A 34 18.97 -5.88 3.82
CA ARG A 34 18.08 -7.05 3.72
C ARG A 34 17.91 -7.50 2.28
N ASP A 35 17.52 -6.58 1.40
CA ASP A 35 17.22 -6.89 0.00
C ASP A 35 18.48 -7.41 -0.72
N SER A 36 19.66 -6.83 -0.44
CA SER A 36 20.94 -7.31 -0.95
C SER A 36 21.27 -8.73 -0.48
N LEU A 37 20.95 -9.07 0.76
CA LEU A 37 21.14 -10.44 1.30
C LEU A 37 20.19 -11.44 0.64
N LEU A 38 18.98 -10.99 0.28
CA LEU A 38 17.99 -11.79 -0.44
C LEU A 38 18.27 -11.91 -1.95
N GLY A 39 19.22 -11.13 -2.49
CA GLY A 39 19.47 -11.04 -3.93
C GLY A 39 18.39 -10.24 -4.67
N LEU A 40 17.60 -9.44 -3.95
CA LEU A 40 16.62 -8.52 -4.50
C LEU A 40 17.27 -7.17 -4.84
N GLN A 41 16.67 -6.42 -5.77
CA GLN A 41 17.18 -5.09 -6.10
C GLN A 41 16.82 -4.10 -4.99
N ALA A 42 17.83 -3.61 -4.26
CA ALA A 42 17.67 -2.55 -3.29
C ALA A 42 17.40 -1.22 -4.01
N LYS A 43 16.39 -0.49 -3.53
CA LYS A 43 15.97 0.79 -4.11
C LYS A 43 16.54 1.97 -3.34
N ASP A 44 16.38 1.94 -2.03
CA ASP A 44 16.75 3.04 -1.14
C ASP A 44 17.87 2.56 -0.20
N TRP A 45 18.99 3.27 -0.23
CA TRP A 45 20.18 2.94 0.55
C TRP A 45 20.30 3.92 1.70
N ASP A 46 20.12 3.42 2.92
CA ASP A 46 20.19 4.20 4.15
C ASP A 46 21.55 4.00 4.84
N VAL A 47 22.10 5.09 5.33
CA VAL A 47 23.32 5.08 6.16
C VAL A 47 22.93 5.48 7.59
N ALA A 48 23.42 4.74 8.57
CA ALA A 48 23.33 5.13 9.98
C ALA A 48 24.71 5.60 10.46
N SER A 49 24.77 6.65 11.29
CA SER A 49 25.99 7.25 11.80
C SER A 49 25.79 7.80 13.21
N ASP A 50 26.86 7.94 13.99
CA ASP A 50 26.87 8.70 15.24
C ASP A 50 27.02 10.22 15.03
N ALA A 51 27.23 10.67 13.77
CA ALA A 51 27.26 12.07 13.41
C ALA A 51 25.87 12.71 13.61
N LYS A 52 25.80 13.86 14.29
CA LYS A 52 24.57 14.65 14.46
C LYS A 52 24.17 15.32 13.14
N PRO A 53 22.86 15.64 12.94
CA PRO A 53 22.35 16.19 11.67
C PRO A 53 23.11 17.41 11.15
N ASP A 54 23.50 18.32 12.02
CA ASP A 54 24.26 19.53 11.62
C ASP A 54 25.63 19.16 11.04
N ARG A 55 26.30 18.22 11.70
CA ARG A 55 27.60 17.74 11.22
C ARG A 55 27.49 16.97 9.92
N ILE A 56 26.42 16.20 9.71
CA ILE A 56 26.17 15.55 8.43
C ILE A 56 26.06 16.62 7.32
N ARG A 57 25.31 17.69 7.54
CA ARG A 57 25.20 18.79 6.56
C ARG A 57 26.53 19.49 6.29
N ASP A 58 27.30 19.79 7.33
CA ASP A 58 28.60 20.43 7.21
C ASP A 58 29.60 19.61 6.38
N LEU A 59 29.48 18.28 6.45
CA LEU A 59 30.34 17.35 5.70
C LEU A 59 29.97 17.22 4.21
N PHE A 60 28.77 17.64 3.79
CA PHE A 60 28.29 17.51 2.42
C PHE A 60 27.74 18.84 1.88
N PRO A 61 28.52 19.95 1.91
CA PRO A 61 28.06 21.27 1.52
C PRO A 61 27.68 21.36 0.02
N GLU A 62 28.22 20.47 -0.81
CA GLU A 62 27.91 20.38 -2.24
C GLU A 62 26.60 19.67 -2.55
N MET A 63 25.98 19.03 -1.56
CA MET A 63 24.70 18.34 -1.71
C MET A 63 23.56 19.14 -1.11
N THR A 64 22.44 19.25 -1.84
CA THR A 64 21.20 19.77 -1.25
C THR A 64 20.77 18.84 -0.13
N SER A 65 20.49 19.40 1.06
CA SER A 65 20.13 18.59 2.21
C SER A 65 18.85 19.08 2.88
N PHE A 66 18.06 18.15 3.41
CA PHE A 66 16.85 18.43 4.17
C PHE A 66 16.87 17.63 5.47
N ASN A 67 16.47 18.27 6.58
CA ASN A 67 16.26 17.55 7.83
C ASN A 67 14.88 16.89 7.82
N LEU A 68 14.86 15.58 8.06
CA LEU A 68 13.66 14.84 8.37
C LEU A 68 13.51 14.71 9.91
N LYS A 69 12.36 14.21 10.32
CA LYS A 69 12.13 13.86 11.74
C LYS A 69 13.12 12.79 12.21
N HIS A 70 13.34 12.73 13.53
CA HIS A 70 14.16 11.68 14.19
C HIS A 70 15.64 11.63 13.76
N GLY A 71 16.25 12.81 13.49
CA GLY A 71 17.68 12.87 13.23
C GLY A 71 18.13 12.37 11.87
N THR A 72 17.24 12.25 10.89
CA THR A 72 17.57 11.87 9.53
C THR A 72 17.84 13.11 8.66
N VAL A 73 18.94 13.10 7.91
CA VAL A 73 19.26 14.08 6.88
C VAL A 73 19.16 13.40 5.52
N THR A 74 18.35 13.95 4.62
CA THR A 74 18.31 13.53 3.22
C THR A 74 19.34 14.32 2.44
N LEU A 75 20.28 13.63 1.83
CA LEU A 75 21.27 14.19 0.90
C LEU A 75 20.81 13.93 -0.53
N VAL A 76 20.75 14.98 -1.36
CA VAL A 76 20.31 14.85 -2.75
C VAL A 76 21.52 14.90 -3.67
N SER A 77 21.73 13.87 -4.46
CA SER A 77 22.79 13.81 -5.45
C SER A 77 22.28 13.25 -6.78
N LYS A 78 22.50 13.97 -7.88
CA LYS A 78 22.07 13.60 -9.25
C LYS A 78 20.59 13.20 -9.32
N GLY A 79 19.71 13.95 -8.62
CA GLY A 79 18.27 13.71 -8.59
C GLY A 79 17.84 12.47 -7.78
N ARG A 80 18.72 11.88 -6.98
CA ARG A 80 18.43 10.77 -6.06
C ARG A 80 18.62 11.19 -4.62
N ASN A 81 17.78 10.65 -3.76
CA ASN A 81 17.83 10.89 -2.32
C ASN A 81 18.60 9.77 -1.62
N PHE A 82 19.43 10.14 -0.65
CA PHE A 82 20.17 9.25 0.23
C PHE A 82 19.92 9.70 1.67
N GLU A 83 19.50 8.79 2.51
CA GLU A 83 19.19 9.12 3.90
C GLU A 83 20.38 8.75 4.80
N VAL A 84 20.80 9.72 5.62
CA VAL A 84 21.77 9.52 6.67
C VAL A 84 21.09 9.77 7.99
N THR A 85 20.92 8.73 8.82
CA THR A 85 20.23 8.82 10.10
C THR A 85 21.23 8.76 11.25
N THR A 86 21.13 9.72 12.17
CA THR A 86 21.89 9.68 13.43
C THR A 86 21.40 8.50 14.27
N PHE A 87 22.33 7.76 14.90
CA PHE A 87 21.98 6.63 15.76
C PHE A 87 20.99 7.03 16.83
N ARG A 88 19.94 6.24 16.96
CA ARG A 88 18.89 6.42 17.96
C ARG A 88 19.29 5.72 19.25
N GLY A 89 19.05 6.38 20.37
CA GLY A 89 19.19 5.83 21.69
C GLY A 89 17.91 6.02 22.52
N THR A 90 17.89 5.46 23.69
CA THR A 90 16.75 5.52 24.62
C THR A 90 16.37 6.96 24.97
N ASP A 91 17.38 7.82 25.20
CA ASP A 91 17.20 9.21 25.61
C ASP A 91 17.57 10.22 24.50
N GLY A 92 17.48 9.82 23.23
CA GLY A 92 17.79 10.68 22.10
C GLY A 92 18.76 10.05 21.10
N PHE A 93 19.95 10.67 20.91
CA PHE A 93 20.97 10.13 20.01
C PHE A 93 21.96 9.25 20.75
N SER A 94 22.41 8.17 20.12
CA SER A 94 23.40 7.22 20.64
C SER A 94 24.74 7.32 19.91
N SER A 95 25.76 6.77 20.51
CA SER A 95 27.05 6.48 19.91
C SER A 95 27.24 4.98 19.54
N SER A 96 26.24 4.13 19.86
CA SER A 96 26.26 2.69 19.58
C SER A 96 25.33 2.32 18.44
N ILE A 97 25.87 1.63 17.44
CA ILE A 97 25.05 1.07 16.36
C ILE A 97 24.10 -0.03 16.88
N GLU A 98 24.51 -0.80 17.87
CA GLU A 98 23.70 -1.85 18.47
C GLU A 98 22.44 -1.26 19.12
N GLU A 99 22.55 -0.09 19.74
CA GLU A 99 21.41 0.61 20.32
C GLU A 99 20.47 1.12 19.21
N ASP A 100 20.98 1.72 18.11
CA ASP A 100 20.13 2.08 16.96
C ASP A 100 19.39 0.88 16.39
N LEU A 101 20.09 -0.25 16.25
CA LEU A 101 19.50 -1.47 15.75
C LEU A 101 18.41 -2.01 16.69
N ALA A 102 18.54 -1.83 18.00
CA ALA A 102 17.52 -2.21 18.99
C ALA A 102 16.21 -1.45 18.85
N HIS A 103 16.25 -0.21 18.33
CA HIS A 103 15.06 0.62 18.08
C HIS A 103 14.38 0.35 16.72
N ARG A 104 14.89 -0.58 15.93
CA ARG A 104 14.28 -0.94 14.64
C ARG A 104 13.07 -1.86 14.82
N ASP A 105 12.30 -1.99 13.73
CA ASP A 105 11.02 -2.72 13.74
C ASP A 105 11.19 -4.24 13.82
N PHE A 106 11.98 -4.82 12.88
CA PHE A 106 12.13 -6.27 12.74
C PHE A 106 13.60 -6.67 12.62
N THR A 107 13.91 -7.87 13.11
CA THR A 107 15.29 -8.40 13.17
C THR A 107 16.00 -8.34 11.81
N PHE A 108 15.33 -8.68 10.71
CA PHE A 108 15.89 -8.63 9.37
C PHE A 108 16.16 -7.20 8.84
N ASN A 109 15.62 -6.16 9.48
CA ASN A 109 15.92 -4.75 9.21
C ASN A 109 16.88 -4.17 10.27
N ALA A 110 17.14 -4.91 11.34
CA ALA A 110 18.03 -4.54 12.46
C ALA A 110 19.43 -5.13 12.30
N MET A 111 19.97 -4.96 11.10
CA MET A 111 21.34 -5.34 10.74
C MET A 111 22.05 -4.12 10.17
N ALA A 112 23.38 -4.07 10.36
CA ALA A 112 24.24 -3.04 9.81
C ALA A 112 25.41 -3.65 9.04
N TYR A 113 25.84 -3.02 7.94
CA TYR A 113 27.03 -3.42 7.20
C TYR A 113 28.10 -2.36 7.33
N ASP A 114 29.23 -2.77 7.89
CA ASP A 114 30.44 -2.00 7.99
C ASP A 114 31.23 -2.13 6.67
N ILE A 115 31.26 -1.03 5.90
CA ILE A 115 31.96 -1.01 4.60
C ILE A 115 33.46 -1.14 4.80
N THR A 116 34.03 -0.54 5.85
CA THR A 116 35.47 -0.48 6.11
C THR A 116 35.99 -1.86 6.48
N ASN A 117 35.33 -2.54 7.41
CA ASN A 117 35.72 -3.85 7.88
C ASN A 117 35.05 -5.01 7.12
N LYS A 118 34.20 -4.72 6.14
CA LYS A 118 33.46 -5.68 5.29
C LYS A 118 32.74 -6.76 6.12
N ARG A 119 32.13 -6.36 7.23
CA ARG A 119 31.38 -7.24 8.13
C ARG A 119 29.94 -6.80 8.37
N ILE A 120 29.09 -7.76 8.68
CA ILE A 120 27.71 -7.49 9.10
C ILE A 120 27.64 -7.57 10.62
N ILE A 121 27.05 -6.53 11.23
CA ILE A 121 26.68 -6.46 12.63
C ILE A 121 25.22 -6.91 12.70
N ASP A 122 24.92 -7.97 13.43
CA ASP A 122 23.61 -8.63 13.47
C ASP A 122 23.32 -9.10 14.91
N PRO A 123 23.08 -8.16 15.85
CA PRO A 123 22.90 -8.51 17.26
C PRO A 123 21.59 -9.25 17.54
N PHE A 124 20.61 -9.16 16.65
CA PHE A 124 19.27 -9.75 16.83
C PHE A 124 18.99 -10.94 15.91
N SER A 125 20.03 -11.55 15.32
CA SER A 125 19.91 -12.74 14.46
C SER A 125 19.03 -12.56 13.23
N GLY A 126 19.02 -11.37 12.63
CA GLY A 126 18.24 -11.04 11.44
C GLY A 126 18.53 -11.93 10.24
N LYS A 127 19.81 -12.32 10.05
CA LYS A 127 20.22 -13.31 9.01
C LYS A 127 19.55 -14.67 9.23
N GLN A 128 19.42 -15.10 10.49
CA GLN A 128 18.78 -16.37 10.81
C GLN A 128 17.29 -16.31 10.53
N ASP A 129 16.61 -15.18 10.85
CA ASP A 129 15.20 -14.99 10.56
C ASP A 129 14.92 -14.86 9.05
N ILE A 130 15.81 -14.24 8.28
CA ILE A 130 15.78 -14.29 6.81
C ILE A 130 15.81 -15.76 6.32
N LYS A 131 16.74 -16.57 6.83
CA LYS A 131 16.87 -17.98 6.45
C LYS A 131 15.64 -18.80 6.85
N LYS A 132 15.07 -18.53 8.03
CA LYS A 132 13.84 -19.17 8.53
C LYS A 132 12.56 -18.61 7.92
N LYS A 133 12.64 -17.53 7.14
CA LYS A 133 11.51 -16.82 6.57
C LYS A 133 10.53 -16.32 7.66
N LEU A 134 11.04 -15.64 8.66
CA LEU A 134 10.27 -15.11 9.78
C LEU A 134 10.26 -13.58 9.81
N VAL A 135 9.11 -13.01 10.11
CA VAL A 135 8.93 -11.62 10.53
C VAL A 135 8.87 -11.63 12.05
N ARG A 136 9.98 -11.23 12.69
CA ARG A 136 10.14 -11.15 14.13
C ARG A 136 10.44 -9.72 14.53
N ALA A 137 9.71 -9.18 15.51
CA ALA A 137 10.03 -7.89 16.12
C ALA A 137 11.38 -7.96 16.85
N VAL A 138 12.08 -6.83 16.90
CA VAL A 138 13.33 -6.73 17.66
C VAL A 138 13.01 -6.74 19.16
N LEU A 139 13.75 -7.54 19.94
CA LEU A 139 13.55 -7.66 21.38
C LEU A 139 12.09 -8.00 21.77
N ASN A 140 11.47 -7.17 22.59
CA ASN A 140 10.10 -7.37 23.06
C ASN A 140 9.07 -6.79 22.06
N PRO A 141 8.21 -7.60 21.42
CA PRO A 141 7.23 -7.12 20.46
C PRO A 141 6.24 -6.08 21.02
N ILE A 142 5.85 -6.21 22.30
CA ILE A 142 4.92 -5.27 22.98
C ILE A 142 5.56 -3.88 23.05
N GLU A 143 6.80 -3.78 23.52
CA GLU A 143 7.53 -2.51 23.61
C GLU A 143 7.72 -1.87 22.23
N ARG A 144 8.07 -2.69 21.22
CA ARG A 144 8.24 -2.18 19.83
C ARG A 144 6.96 -1.65 19.24
N PHE A 145 5.81 -2.24 19.57
CA PHE A 145 4.51 -1.76 19.09
C PHE A 145 3.96 -0.61 19.93
N ASP A 146 4.35 -0.49 21.19
CA ASP A 146 4.04 0.67 22.00
C ASP A 146 4.76 1.93 21.50
N GLU A 147 6.04 1.81 21.14
CA GLU A 147 6.80 2.91 20.55
C GLU A 147 6.20 3.40 19.22
N ASP A 148 5.76 2.48 18.34
CA ASP A 148 5.16 2.80 17.07
C ASP A 148 4.17 1.70 16.65
N PRO A 149 2.86 1.88 16.95
CA PRO A 149 1.85 0.89 16.62
C PRO A 149 1.70 0.59 15.13
N LEU A 150 2.18 1.48 14.23
CA LEU A 150 2.18 1.22 12.79
C LEU A 150 3.03 -0.01 12.44
N ARG A 151 4.00 -0.37 13.27
CA ARG A 151 4.82 -1.58 13.08
C ARG A 151 3.96 -2.85 12.99
N MET A 152 2.78 -2.90 13.58
CA MET A 152 1.83 -4.01 13.43
C MET A 152 1.35 -4.19 11.99
N MET A 153 1.02 -3.10 11.29
CA MET A 153 0.67 -3.15 9.86
C MET A 153 1.88 -3.49 9.00
N ARG A 154 3.05 -2.94 9.35
CA ARG A 154 4.33 -3.24 8.68
C ARG A 154 4.69 -4.73 8.78
N ALA A 155 4.45 -5.39 9.94
CA ALA A 155 4.65 -6.84 10.10
C ALA A 155 3.81 -7.62 9.08
N ILE A 156 2.54 -7.28 8.95
CA ILE A 156 1.64 -7.90 7.96
C ILE A 156 2.13 -7.64 6.54
N ARG A 157 2.50 -6.40 6.21
CA ARG A 157 3.03 -6.09 4.89
C ARG A 157 4.29 -6.88 4.55
N PHE A 158 5.28 -6.90 5.43
CA PHE A 158 6.51 -7.65 5.19
C PHE A 158 6.27 -9.15 5.08
N SER A 159 5.33 -9.70 5.86
CA SER A 159 4.91 -11.10 5.69
C SER A 159 4.44 -11.40 4.27
N LEU A 160 3.69 -10.49 3.66
CA LEU A 160 3.18 -10.65 2.29
C LEU A 160 4.25 -10.38 1.22
N GLU A 161 5.03 -9.32 1.38
CA GLU A 161 6.06 -8.92 0.41
C GLU A 161 7.17 -9.95 0.29
N LEU A 162 7.62 -10.48 1.43
CA LEU A 162 8.71 -11.43 1.51
C LEU A 162 8.25 -12.89 1.47
N GLY A 163 6.95 -13.15 1.62
CA GLY A 163 6.41 -14.50 1.77
C GLY A 163 6.83 -15.18 3.08
N TYR A 164 6.98 -14.40 4.16
CA TYR A 164 7.45 -14.84 5.46
C TYR A 164 6.29 -15.06 6.43
N ALA A 165 6.43 -16.04 7.33
CA ALA A 165 5.51 -16.19 8.45
C ALA A 165 5.79 -15.12 9.52
N ILE A 166 4.74 -14.60 10.16
CA ILE A 166 4.91 -13.77 11.36
C ILE A 166 5.20 -14.70 12.53
N GLU A 167 6.25 -14.39 13.26
CA GLU A 167 6.66 -15.15 14.43
C GLU A 167 5.55 -15.16 15.49
N PRO A 168 5.30 -16.30 16.20
CA PRO A 168 4.13 -16.45 17.09
C PRO A 168 3.99 -15.38 18.18
N GLU A 169 5.09 -14.98 18.85
CA GLU A 169 5.07 -13.95 19.89
C GLU A 169 4.76 -12.57 19.29
N THR A 170 5.37 -12.26 18.14
CA THR A 170 5.10 -11.05 17.36
C THR A 170 3.63 -10.99 16.93
N LEU A 171 3.06 -12.12 16.46
CA LEU A 171 1.65 -12.18 16.08
C LEU A 171 0.70 -12.06 17.29
N MET A 172 1.09 -12.62 18.43
CA MET A 172 0.32 -12.47 19.69
C MET A 172 0.30 -11.02 20.14
N ALA A 173 1.46 -10.34 20.10
CA ALA A 173 1.56 -8.92 20.43
C ALA A 173 0.68 -8.05 19.51
N ILE A 174 0.64 -8.34 18.20
CA ILE A 174 -0.27 -7.66 17.26
C ILE A 174 -1.73 -7.82 17.70
N LYS A 175 -2.14 -9.01 18.11
CA LYS A 175 -3.52 -9.27 18.55
C LYS A 175 -3.84 -8.52 19.85
N THR A 176 -2.91 -8.50 20.79
CA THR A 176 -3.09 -7.85 22.10
C THR A 176 -3.16 -6.33 21.95
N MET A 177 -2.33 -5.76 21.07
CA MET A 177 -2.18 -4.32 20.89
C MET A 177 -2.95 -3.74 19.72
N ALA A 178 -3.78 -4.51 19.03
CA ALA A 178 -4.45 -4.10 17.78
C ALA A 178 -5.14 -2.72 17.89
N GLN A 179 -5.69 -2.38 19.06
CA GLN A 179 -6.39 -1.12 19.30
C GLN A 179 -5.43 0.08 19.38
N ALA A 180 -4.16 -0.14 19.74
CA ALA A 180 -3.16 0.94 19.82
C ALA A 180 -2.94 1.64 18.45
N ILE A 181 -3.32 0.99 17.33
CA ILE A 181 -3.26 1.59 15.99
C ILE A 181 -4.09 2.87 15.87
N ASP A 182 -5.08 3.08 16.73
CA ASP A 182 -5.94 4.27 16.73
C ASP A 182 -5.18 5.55 17.05
N SER A 183 -4.05 5.47 17.79
CA SER A 183 -3.14 6.58 18.10
C SER A 183 -2.28 7.04 16.91
N VAL A 184 -2.17 6.21 15.86
CA VAL A 184 -1.32 6.52 14.70
C VAL A 184 -2.02 7.54 13.79
N ALA A 185 -1.27 8.51 13.28
CA ALA A 185 -1.73 9.46 12.29
C ALA A 185 -2.35 8.74 11.07
N LYS A 186 -3.53 9.20 10.64
CA LYS A 186 -4.32 8.52 9.60
C LYS A 186 -3.60 8.50 8.25
N GLU A 187 -2.76 9.48 7.97
CA GLU A 187 -1.89 9.54 6.79
C GLU A 187 -0.89 8.36 6.76
N ARG A 188 -0.28 8.04 7.91
CA ARG A 188 0.64 6.90 8.02
C ARG A 188 -0.08 5.57 7.84
N ILE A 189 -1.28 5.42 8.41
CA ILE A 189 -2.15 4.24 8.21
C ILE A 189 -2.52 4.10 6.74
N ARG A 190 -2.94 5.20 6.09
CA ARG A 190 -3.25 5.23 4.65
C ARG A 190 -2.08 4.73 3.81
N ASP A 191 -0.90 5.28 4.05
CA ASP A 191 0.29 4.98 3.24
C ASP A 191 0.72 3.52 3.40
N GLU A 192 0.59 2.96 4.59
CA GLU A 192 0.87 1.55 4.83
C GLU A 192 -0.22 0.64 4.25
N LEU A 193 -1.50 1.04 4.32
CA LEU A 193 -2.62 0.36 3.68
C LEU A 193 -2.45 0.30 2.16
N LEU A 194 -2.02 1.40 1.53
CA LEU A 194 -1.71 1.43 0.10
C LEU A 194 -0.59 0.45 -0.26
N LYS A 195 0.48 0.36 0.54
CA LYS A 195 1.55 -0.63 0.32
C LYS A 195 1.03 -2.05 0.42
N ILE A 196 0.15 -2.35 1.39
CA ILE A 196 -0.51 -3.66 1.52
C ILE A 196 -1.38 -3.96 0.29
N LEU A 197 -2.12 -2.97 -0.20
CA LEU A 197 -2.91 -3.14 -1.42
C LEU A 197 -2.06 -3.44 -2.65
N MET A 198 -0.82 -2.94 -2.72
CA MET A 198 0.07 -3.12 -3.86
C MET A 198 0.86 -4.44 -3.86
N VAL A 199 0.70 -5.31 -2.86
CA VAL A 199 1.29 -6.66 -2.89
C VAL A 199 0.58 -7.57 -3.90
N ARG A 200 1.17 -8.72 -4.23
CA ARG A 200 0.60 -9.66 -5.22
C ARG A 200 -0.82 -10.14 -4.86
N ARG A 201 -1.05 -10.47 -3.57
CA ARG A 201 -2.35 -10.96 -3.05
C ARG A 201 -2.72 -10.19 -1.78
N PRO A 202 -3.28 -8.99 -1.91
CA PRO A 202 -3.62 -8.16 -0.75
C PRO A 202 -4.69 -8.77 0.14
N SER A 203 -5.57 -9.64 -0.41
CA SER A 203 -6.58 -10.34 0.39
C SER A 203 -6.00 -11.08 1.59
N ALA A 204 -4.81 -11.67 1.46
CA ALA A 204 -4.13 -12.35 2.55
C ALA A 204 -3.80 -11.38 3.71
N GLY A 205 -3.40 -10.15 3.40
CA GLY A 205 -3.17 -9.09 4.39
C GLY A 205 -4.44 -8.69 5.12
N PHE A 206 -5.54 -8.49 4.39
CA PHE A 206 -6.84 -8.19 4.99
C PHE A 206 -7.33 -9.33 5.89
N HIS A 207 -7.08 -10.59 5.50
CA HIS A 207 -7.39 -11.73 6.36
C HIS A 207 -6.55 -11.74 7.65
N LEU A 208 -5.26 -11.41 7.57
CA LEU A 208 -4.39 -11.30 8.75
C LEU A 208 -4.83 -10.14 9.64
N MET A 209 -5.07 -8.94 9.07
CA MET A 209 -5.57 -7.77 9.82
C MET A 209 -6.92 -8.07 10.50
N ARG A 210 -7.82 -8.80 9.85
CA ARG A 210 -9.10 -9.20 10.47
C ARG A 210 -8.88 -10.18 11.62
N LYS A 211 -8.04 -11.21 11.44
CA LYS A 211 -7.75 -12.22 12.47
C LYS A 211 -7.01 -11.63 13.68
N SER A 212 -6.21 -10.61 13.46
CA SER A 212 -5.47 -9.92 14.53
C SER A 212 -6.26 -8.80 15.22
N GLY A 213 -7.43 -8.42 14.70
CA GLY A 213 -8.21 -7.30 15.25
C GLY A 213 -7.91 -5.95 14.59
N LEU A 214 -6.77 -5.77 13.94
CA LEU A 214 -6.38 -4.50 13.30
C LEU A 214 -7.42 -3.97 12.31
N LEU A 215 -8.06 -4.85 11.54
CA LEU A 215 -9.04 -4.42 10.54
C LEU A 215 -10.25 -3.73 11.18
N LYS A 216 -10.63 -4.12 12.40
CA LYS A 216 -11.76 -3.52 13.13
C LYS A 216 -11.49 -2.07 13.50
N SER A 217 -10.26 -1.70 13.82
CA SER A 217 -9.86 -0.33 14.13
C SER A 217 -9.66 0.51 12.86
N ILE A 218 -9.12 -0.09 11.79
CA ILE A 218 -8.76 0.66 10.57
C ILE A 218 -9.95 0.82 9.63
N LEU A 219 -10.66 -0.28 9.33
CA LEU A 219 -11.78 -0.38 8.38
C LEU A 219 -12.89 -1.25 8.96
N PRO A 220 -13.59 -0.81 10.03
CA PRO A 220 -14.68 -1.56 10.65
C PRO A 220 -15.80 -1.88 9.65
N GLU A 221 -16.05 -1.02 8.68
CA GLU A 221 -17.07 -1.17 7.65
C GLU A 221 -16.83 -2.42 6.79
N LEU A 222 -15.58 -2.76 6.52
CA LEU A 222 -15.24 -3.96 5.76
C LEU A 222 -15.54 -5.24 6.55
N VAL A 223 -15.41 -5.18 7.88
CA VAL A 223 -15.74 -6.31 8.77
C VAL A 223 -17.25 -6.58 8.81
N GLU A 224 -18.09 -5.58 8.58
CA GLU A 224 -19.55 -5.75 8.52
C GLU A 224 -19.99 -6.80 7.48
N GLY A 225 -19.24 -6.94 6.38
CA GLY A 225 -19.49 -7.93 5.32
C GLY A 225 -19.07 -9.36 5.67
N TYR A 226 -18.31 -9.54 6.75
CA TYR A 226 -17.81 -10.87 7.14
C TYR A 226 -18.94 -11.83 7.51
N ARG A 227 -18.90 -13.05 6.92
CA ARG A 227 -19.94 -14.09 7.05
C ARG A 227 -21.35 -13.70 6.58
N LYS A 228 -21.57 -12.51 6.00
CA LYS A 228 -22.86 -12.14 5.42
C LYS A 228 -22.99 -12.72 4.02
N ARG A 229 -23.96 -13.62 3.85
CA ARG A 229 -24.32 -14.22 2.55
C ARG A 229 -24.96 -13.17 1.64
N GLN A 230 -24.80 -13.36 0.35
CA GLN A 230 -25.42 -12.59 -0.72
C GLN A 230 -26.61 -13.37 -1.33
N ASN A 231 -27.03 -12.99 -2.54
CA ASN A 231 -28.04 -13.70 -3.32
C ASN A 231 -27.42 -14.92 -4.07
N ASN A 232 -28.26 -15.64 -4.82
CA ASN A 232 -27.84 -16.86 -5.55
C ASN A 232 -26.89 -16.57 -6.74
N TYR A 233 -26.70 -15.29 -7.11
CA TYR A 233 -25.72 -14.92 -8.15
C TYR A 233 -24.28 -14.85 -7.63
N HIS A 234 -24.07 -15.02 -6.31
CA HIS A 234 -22.75 -14.93 -5.68
C HIS A 234 -22.45 -16.22 -4.93
N LYS A 235 -21.33 -16.85 -5.26
CA LYS A 235 -20.79 -18.01 -4.54
C LYS A 235 -20.28 -17.64 -3.14
N TYR A 236 -19.80 -16.42 -2.97
CA TYR A 236 -19.09 -15.95 -1.78
C TYR A 236 -19.93 -15.03 -0.90
N THR A 237 -19.52 -14.89 0.38
CA THR A 237 -20.00 -13.84 1.29
C THR A 237 -19.54 -12.47 0.80
N ILE A 238 -20.17 -11.37 1.29
CA ILE A 238 -19.82 -10.00 0.87
C ILE A 238 -18.31 -9.75 1.07
N TYR A 239 -17.77 -10.02 2.25
CA TYR A 239 -16.35 -9.84 2.52
C TYR A 239 -15.45 -10.64 1.58
N ARG A 240 -15.77 -11.92 1.36
CA ARG A 240 -14.94 -12.77 0.48
C ARG A 240 -15.02 -12.32 -0.97
N HIS A 241 -16.18 -11.91 -1.45
CA HIS A 241 -16.37 -11.34 -2.78
C HIS A 241 -15.47 -10.12 -2.99
N ILE A 242 -15.47 -9.17 -2.03
CA ILE A 242 -14.57 -8.01 -2.06
C ILE A 242 -13.11 -8.43 -2.13
N MET A 243 -12.69 -9.43 -1.34
CA MET A 243 -11.32 -9.93 -1.35
C MET A 243 -10.91 -10.56 -2.68
N GLU A 244 -11.80 -11.35 -3.31
CA GLU A 244 -11.57 -11.93 -4.65
C GLU A 244 -11.49 -10.81 -5.72
N ALA A 245 -12.35 -9.79 -5.64
CA ALA A 245 -12.28 -8.64 -6.56
C ALA A 245 -10.96 -7.86 -6.43
N VAL A 246 -10.51 -7.60 -5.21
CA VAL A 246 -9.23 -6.90 -4.95
C VAL A 246 -8.03 -7.67 -5.51
N ASP A 247 -8.02 -9.01 -5.40
CA ASP A 247 -6.94 -9.84 -5.94
C ASP A 247 -6.99 -9.92 -7.48
N SER A 248 -8.16 -9.67 -8.09
CA SER A 248 -8.40 -9.82 -9.52
C SER A 248 -8.07 -8.58 -10.36
N VAL A 249 -7.93 -7.41 -9.74
CA VAL A 249 -7.52 -6.18 -10.45
C VAL A 249 -6.01 -6.05 -10.50
N GLU A 250 -5.53 -5.29 -11.50
CA GLU A 250 -4.12 -4.95 -11.63
C GLU A 250 -3.58 -4.21 -10.40
N ARG A 251 -2.24 -4.13 -10.30
CA ARG A 251 -1.55 -3.43 -9.20
C ARG A 251 -1.55 -1.93 -9.45
N ASP A 252 -2.73 -1.36 -9.51
CA ASP A 252 -2.97 0.08 -9.54
C ASP A 252 -3.69 0.51 -8.26
N GLN A 253 -3.34 1.67 -7.71
CA GLN A 253 -3.90 2.15 -6.44
C GLN A 253 -5.38 2.48 -6.54
N ILE A 254 -5.81 3.11 -7.65
CA ILE A 254 -7.20 3.51 -7.87
C ILE A 254 -8.07 2.27 -8.05
N LEU A 255 -7.64 1.33 -8.91
CA LEU A 255 -8.36 0.08 -9.15
C LEU A 255 -8.48 -0.76 -7.87
N ARG A 256 -7.40 -0.91 -7.11
CA ARG A 256 -7.39 -1.68 -5.87
C ARG A 256 -8.26 -1.06 -4.78
N LEU A 257 -8.27 0.27 -4.64
CA LEU A 257 -9.18 0.97 -3.73
C LEU A 257 -10.62 0.83 -4.20
N SER A 258 -10.88 0.98 -5.51
CA SER A 258 -12.23 0.82 -6.06
C SER A 258 -12.76 -0.60 -5.84
N ALA A 259 -11.94 -1.62 -6.09
CA ALA A 259 -12.31 -3.02 -5.82
C ALA A 259 -12.51 -3.30 -4.32
N LEU A 260 -11.72 -2.67 -3.43
CA LEU A 260 -11.88 -2.83 -1.99
C LEU A 260 -13.22 -2.28 -1.48
N PHE A 261 -13.69 -1.22 -2.10
CA PHE A 261 -14.83 -0.46 -1.58
C PHE A 261 -16.11 -0.55 -2.42
N HIS A 262 -16.09 -1.17 -3.63
CA HIS A 262 -17.26 -1.16 -4.54
C HIS A 262 -18.55 -1.68 -3.89
N ASP A 263 -18.44 -2.62 -3.00
CA ASP A 263 -19.55 -3.34 -2.35
C ASP A 263 -19.60 -3.13 -0.83
N ILE A 264 -18.85 -2.17 -0.30
CA ILE A 264 -18.66 -2.00 1.15
C ILE A 264 -19.95 -1.68 1.90
N ALA A 265 -20.91 -1.02 1.25
CA ALA A 265 -22.20 -0.71 1.85
C ALA A 265 -23.28 -1.81 1.68
N LYS A 266 -23.01 -2.90 0.93
CA LYS A 266 -23.97 -4.03 0.80
C LYS A 266 -24.53 -4.52 2.15
N PRO A 267 -23.73 -4.64 3.23
CA PRO A 267 -24.26 -5.04 4.54
C PRO A 267 -25.34 -4.12 5.09
N ARG A 268 -25.27 -2.82 4.80
CA ARG A 268 -26.16 -1.77 5.33
C ARG A 268 -27.45 -1.63 4.55
N VAL A 269 -27.42 -1.86 3.22
CA VAL A 269 -28.61 -1.78 2.33
C VAL A 269 -29.31 -3.12 2.12
N ARG A 270 -28.81 -4.18 2.75
CA ARG A 270 -29.31 -5.55 2.60
C ARG A 270 -30.74 -5.73 3.10
N LYS A 271 -31.63 -6.13 2.21
CA LYS A 271 -33.06 -6.41 2.53
C LYS A 271 -33.45 -7.79 2.03
N LYS A 272 -34.29 -8.53 2.78
CA LYS A 272 -34.84 -9.81 2.34
C LYS A 272 -36.23 -9.57 1.73
N ILE A 273 -36.38 -9.86 0.43
CA ILE A 273 -37.62 -9.67 -0.31
C ILE A 273 -37.94 -11.01 -0.98
N ASN A 274 -39.14 -11.53 -0.75
CA ASN A 274 -39.59 -12.84 -1.27
C ASN A 274 -38.55 -13.96 -1.05
N GLY A 275 -38.04 -14.06 0.18
CA GLY A 275 -37.04 -15.06 0.57
C GLY A 275 -35.61 -14.82 0.07
N ARG A 276 -35.36 -13.82 -0.78
CA ARG A 276 -34.08 -13.55 -1.43
C ARG A 276 -33.47 -12.25 -0.92
N TRP A 277 -32.13 -12.23 -0.77
CA TRP A 277 -31.39 -11.00 -0.42
C TRP A 277 -31.29 -10.07 -1.61
N ARG A 278 -31.58 -8.79 -1.40
CA ARG A 278 -31.47 -7.71 -2.36
C ARG A 278 -30.63 -6.57 -1.79
N PHE A 279 -29.96 -5.82 -2.68
CA PHE A 279 -28.98 -4.78 -2.32
C PHE A 279 -29.24 -3.52 -3.16
N PHE A 280 -30.49 -3.07 -3.23
CA PHE A 280 -30.83 -1.91 -4.06
C PHE A 280 -30.06 -0.67 -3.60
N GLY A 281 -29.52 0.07 -4.58
CA GLY A 281 -28.79 1.31 -4.33
C GLY A 281 -27.40 1.12 -3.70
N HIS A 282 -26.87 -0.14 -3.61
CA HIS A 282 -25.58 -0.37 -2.97
C HIS A 282 -24.44 0.39 -3.62
N ALA A 283 -24.43 0.60 -4.94
CA ALA A 283 -23.37 1.32 -5.63
C ALA A 283 -23.25 2.77 -5.14
N ALA A 284 -24.38 3.49 -5.08
CA ALA A 284 -24.41 4.86 -4.55
C ALA A 284 -24.07 4.91 -3.06
N ALA A 285 -24.64 3.99 -2.25
CA ALA A 285 -24.35 3.90 -0.83
C ALA A 285 -22.85 3.52 -0.57
N SER A 286 -22.26 2.64 -1.40
CA SER A 286 -20.83 2.31 -1.31
C SER A 286 -19.96 3.50 -1.68
N ALA A 287 -20.33 4.29 -2.69
CA ALA A 287 -19.59 5.49 -3.07
C ALA A 287 -19.57 6.53 -1.95
N GLU A 288 -20.73 6.78 -1.31
CA GLU A 288 -20.80 7.73 -0.19
C GLU A 288 -20.00 7.24 1.02
N LEU A 289 -20.18 5.98 1.43
CA LEU A 289 -19.41 5.39 2.52
C LEU A 289 -17.89 5.38 2.23
N THR A 290 -17.51 5.14 0.97
CA THR A 290 -16.11 5.21 0.54
C THR A 290 -15.54 6.61 0.69
N LYS A 291 -16.31 7.63 0.32
CA LYS A 291 -15.92 9.03 0.50
C LYS A 291 -15.63 9.33 1.98
N GLU A 292 -16.51 8.93 2.89
CA GLU A 292 -16.32 9.10 4.33
C GLU A 292 -15.05 8.39 4.82
N ILE A 293 -14.85 7.13 4.42
CA ILE A 293 -13.65 6.33 4.79
C ILE A 293 -12.37 6.99 4.27
N MET A 294 -12.36 7.39 3.00
CA MET A 294 -11.17 7.98 2.39
C MET A 294 -10.85 9.37 2.97
N MET A 295 -11.85 10.16 3.31
CA MET A 295 -11.67 11.43 4.04
C MET A 295 -11.10 11.19 5.45
N ARG A 296 -11.64 10.21 6.20
CA ARG A 296 -11.12 9.78 7.52
C ARG A 296 -9.65 9.36 7.43
N LEU A 297 -9.26 8.68 6.35
CA LEU A 297 -7.87 8.24 6.10
C LEU A 297 -7.03 9.31 5.40
N LYS A 298 -7.52 10.53 5.23
CA LYS A 298 -6.77 11.66 4.67
C LYS A 298 -6.24 11.42 3.24
N PHE A 299 -7.05 10.81 2.38
CA PHE A 299 -6.78 10.77 0.94
C PHE A 299 -7.00 12.15 0.31
N SER A 300 -6.34 12.43 -0.83
CA SER A 300 -6.58 13.64 -1.60
C SER A 300 -7.97 13.62 -2.26
N ASN A 301 -8.56 14.81 -2.45
CA ASN A 301 -9.87 14.97 -3.07
C ASN A 301 -9.93 14.37 -4.49
N ASP A 302 -8.83 14.48 -5.24
CA ASP A 302 -8.73 13.90 -6.57
C ASP A 302 -8.88 12.36 -6.54
N ARG A 303 -8.13 11.69 -5.65
CA ARG A 303 -8.27 10.25 -5.46
C ARG A 303 -9.66 9.84 -4.99
N ILE A 304 -10.24 10.58 -4.06
CA ILE A 304 -11.61 10.34 -3.56
C ILE A 304 -12.59 10.41 -4.74
N THR A 305 -12.53 11.47 -5.52
CA THR A 305 -13.41 11.70 -6.66
C THR A 305 -13.31 10.58 -7.69
N ARG A 306 -12.09 10.15 -8.05
CA ARG A 306 -11.86 9.10 -9.03
C ARG A 306 -12.37 7.74 -8.54
N VAL A 307 -12.04 7.35 -7.32
CA VAL A 307 -12.48 6.07 -6.73
C VAL A 307 -14.01 6.03 -6.59
N THR A 308 -14.62 7.08 -6.04
CA THR A 308 -16.09 7.11 -5.84
C THR A 308 -16.85 7.13 -7.16
N ARG A 309 -16.31 7.76 -8.22
CA ARG A 309 -16.88 7.71 -9.58
C ARG A 309 -16.90 6.28 -10.11
N LEU A 310 -15.81 5.54 -10.02
CA LEU A 310 -15.75 4.14 -10.43
C LEU A 310 -16.77 3.29 -9.66
N ILE A 311 -16.85 3.46 -8.34
CA ILE A 311 -17.80 2.74 -7.49
C ILE A 311 -19.25 3.08 -7.85
N THR A 312 -19.58 4.35 -8.08
CA THR A 312 -20.94 4.77 -8.45
C THR A 312 -21.40 4.09 -9.74
N HIS A 313 -20.50 3.87 -10.68
CA HIS A 313 -20.82 3.38 -12.02
C HIS A 313 -20.47 1.92 -12.26
N HIS A 314 -19.95 1.16 -11.26
CA HIS A 314 -19.51 -0.22 -11.48
C HIS A 314 -20.64 -1.17 -11.94
N MET A 315 -21.90 -0.88 -11.58
CA MET A 315 -23.08 -1.65 -11.96
C MET A 315 -23.67 -1.17 -13.29
N PHE A 316 -22.90 -1.25 -14.39
CA PHE A 316 -23.43 -0.96 -15.74
C PHE A 316 -23.80 -2.25 -16.49
N ASP A 317 -24.79 -2.15 -17.37
CA ASP A 317 -25.19 -3.25 -18.25
C ASP A 317 -24.32 -3.25 -19.52
N TYR A 318 -23.74 -4.39 -19.83
CA TYR A 318 -22.95 -4.65 -21.02
C TYR A 318 -23.43 -5.90 -21.79
N LYS A 319 -24.51 -6.53 -21.31
CA LYS A 319 -25.05 -7.77 -21.89
C LYS A 319 -25.95 -7.51 -23.07
N GLN A 320 -26.62 -6.34 -23.09
CA GLN A 320 -27.49 -5.94 -24.17
C GLN A 320 -26.73 -5.09 -25.20
N GLU A 321 -27.13 -5.18 -26.46
CA GLU A 321 -26.64 -4.28 -27.50
C GLU A 321 -27.20 -2.87 -27.29
N LEU A 322 -26.35 -1.99 -26.78
CA LEU A 322 -26.69 -0.57 -26.59
C LEU A 322 -26.56 0.18 -27.92
N SER A 323 -27.48 1.12 -28.20
CA SER A 323 -27.31 2.04 -29.32
C SER A 323 -26.07 2.93 -29.16
N ASP A 324 -25.51 3.45 -30.24
CA ASP A 324 -24.38 4.39 -30.20
C ASP A 324 -24.66 5.62 -29.33
N LYS A 325 -25.89 6.12 -29.36
CA LYS A 325 -26.36 7.22 -28.46
C LYS A 325 -26.26 6.82 -26.99
N ALA A 326 -26.58 5.57 -26.64
CA ALA A 326 -26.48 5.06 -25.27
C ALA A 326 -25.02 4.89 -24.84
N VAL A 327 -24.14 4.42 -25.73
CA VAL A 327 -22.69 4.32 -25.50
C VAL A 327 -22.08 5.71 -25.26
N ARG A 328 -22.39 6.70 -26.10
CA ARG A 328 -21.92 8.08 -25.89
C ARG A 328 -22.39 8.68 -24.57
N ARG A 329 -23.66 8.46 -24.18
CA ARG A 329 -24.17 8.89 -22.86
C ARG A 329 -23.43 8.20 -21.71
N PHE A 330 -23.09 6.92 -21.87
CA PHE A 330 -22.28 6.19 -20.90
C PHE A 330 -20.89 6.83 -20.75
N ILE A 331 -20.16 7.07 -21.86
CA ILE A 331 -18.84 7.71 -21.87
C ILE A 331 -18.90 9.09 -21.20
N LYS A 332 -19.90 9.92 -21.57
CA LYS A 332 -20.07 11.25 -20.96
C LYS A 332 -20.29 11.17 -19.44
N ARG A 333 -21.07 10.21 -18.97
CA ARG A 333 -21.39 10.05 -17.53
C ARG A 333 -20.19 9.57 -16.72
N VAL A 334 -19.42 8.64 -17.27
CA VAL A 334 -18.25 8.03 -16.61
C VAL A 334 -17.01 8.92 -16.73
N GLY A 335 -16.87 9.61 -17.86
CA GLY A 335 -15.64 10.28 -18.30
C GLY A 335 -14.75 9.31 -19.06
N ALA A 336 -14.29 9.73 -20.25
CA ALA A 336 -13.47 8.88 -21.12
C ALA A 336 -12.27 8.27 -20.41
N ASP A 337 -11.57 9.08 -19.60
CA ASP A 337 -10.37 8.68 -18.85
C ASP A 337 -10.60 7.61 -17.76
N ASN A 338 -11.86 7.37 -17.39
CA ASN A 338 -12.21 6.39 -16.37
C ASN A 338 -12.80 5.09 -16.95
N VAL A 339 -12.99 5.03 -18.26
CA VAL A 339 -13.66 3.88 -18.91
C VAL A 339 -12.86 2.60 -18.73
N ASP A 340 -11.55 2.64 -18.95
CA ASP A 340 -10.69 1.45 -18.84
C ASP A 340 -10.66 0.91 -17.40
N ASP A 341 -10.51 1.80 -16.42
CA ASP A 341 -10.57 1.44 -15.01
C ASP A 341 -11.93 0.85 -14.62
N LEU A 342 -13.01 1.41 -15.16
CA LEU A 342 -14.36 0.92 -14.88
C LEU A 342 -14.61 -0.47 -15.48
N ILE A 343 -14.12 -0.72 -16.69
CA ILE A 343 -14.17 -2.05 -17.34
C ILE A 343 -13.35 -3.06 -16.53
N ALA A 344 -12.15 -2.68 -16.08
CA ALA A 344 -11.29 -3.53 -15.26
C ALA A 344 -11.97 -3.87 -13.92
N LEU A 345 -12.57 -2.88 -13.25
CA LEU A 345 -13.34 -3.08 -12.01
C LEU A 345 -14.51 -4.03 -12.24
N ARG A 346 -15.27 -3.85 -13.35
CA ARG A 346 -16.40 -4.70 -13.67
C ARG A 346 -16.00 -6.14 -13.94
N LYS A 347 -14.89 -6.35 -14.69
CA LYS A 347 -14.32 -7.69 -14.90
C LYS A 347 -13.96 -8.36 -13.59
N ALA A 348 -13.36 -7.63 -12.65
CA ALA A 348 -12.99 -8.15 -11.34
C ALA A 348 -14.21 -8.49 -10.47
N ASP A 349 -15.25 -7.64 -10.48
CA ASP A 349 -16.54 -7.91 -9.80
C ASP A 349 -17.19 -9.19 -10.33
N ASP A 350 -17.29 -9.35 -11.66
CA ASP A 350 -17.86 -10.54 -12.28
C ASP A 350 -17.05 -11.82 -11.98
N LEU A 351 -15.70 -11.74 -11.99
CA LEU A 351 -14.83 -12.85 -11.55
C LEU A 351 -15.07 -13.21 -10.08
N ALA A 352 -15.27 -12.22 -9.23
CA ALA A 352 -15.53 -12.40 -7.81
C ALA A 352 -16.92 -12.98 -7.50
N HIS A 353 -17.83 -13.09 -8.47
CA HIS A 353 -19.05 -13.90 -8.34
C HIS A 353 -18.76 -15.39 -8.15
N GLY A 354 -17.63 -15.89 -8.69
CA GLY A 354 -17.14 -17.25 -8.52
C GLY A 354 -17.79 -18.31 -9.41
N TRP A 355 -18.48 -17.90 -10.50
CA TRP A 355 -19.21 -18.79 -11.43
C TRP A 355 -18.55 -18.97 -12.80
N GLY A 356 -17.34 -18.45 -13.02
CA GLY A 356 -16.63 -18.58 -14.29
C GLY A 356 -16.49 -17.27 -15.06
N ARG A 357 -16.13 -17.35 -16.36
CA ARG A 357 -15.72 -16.21 -17.19
C ARG A 357 -16.62 -15.98 -18.40
N ASP A 358 -17.83 -16.47 -18.42
CA ASP A 358 -18.76 -16.37 -19.57
C ASP A 358 -19.10 -14.91 -19.95
N PHE A 359 -18.88 -13.97 -19.04
CA PHE A 359 -19.07 -12.55 -19.26
C PHE A 359 -18.00 -11.89 -20.14
N GLU A 360 -16.81 -12.48 -20.27
CA GLU A 360 -15.64 -11.84 -20.91
C GLU A 360 -15.91 -11.40 -22.35
N LYS A 361 -16.54 -12.26 -23.15
CA LYS A 361 -16.87 -11.93 -24.56
C LYS A 361 -17.79 -10.70 -24.69
N ASN A 362 -18.78 -10.58 -23.80
CA ASN A 362 -19.75 -9.48 -23.86
C ASN A 362 -19.14 -8.16 -23.41
N ILE A 363 -18.32 -8.18 -22.34
CA ILE A 363 -17.66 -6.98 -21.85
C ILE A 363 -16.59 -6.49 -22.85
N GLU A 364 -15.92 -7.41 -23.57
CA GLU A 364 -14.97 -7.10 -24.62
C GLU A 364 -15.66 -6.44 -25.83
N LYS A 365 -16.78 -7.00 -26.30
CA LYS A 365 -17.61 -6.38 -27.34
C LYS A 365 -18.04 -4.96 -26.96
N PHE A 366 -18.46 -4.77 -25.71
CA PHE A 366 -18.88 -3.46 -25.21
C PHE A 366 -17.68 -2.49 -25.18
N LYS A 367 -16.51 -2.92 -24.71
CA LYS A 367 -15.28 -2.13 -24.72
C LYS A 367 -14.89 -1.68 -26.13
N ASN A 368 -14.89 -2.59 -27.10
CA ASN A 368 -14.55 -2.27 -28.50
C ASN A 368 -15.52 -1.23 -29.09
N ARG A 369 -16.80 -1.26 -28.73
CA ARG A 369 -17.76 -0.23 -29.14
C ARG A 369 -17.47 1.12 -28.52
N ILE A 370 -17.12 1.17 -27.22
CA ILE A 370 -16.71 2.39 -26.54
C ILE A 370 -15.49 2.99 -27.25
N ASP A 371 -14.45 2.19 -27.52
CA ASP A 371 -13.23 2.62 -28.19
C ASP A 371 -13.52 3.19 -29.59
N SER A 372 -14.44 2.56 -30.32
CA SER A 372 -14.90 3.06 -31.63
C SER A 372 -15.58 4.44 -31.50
N GLN A 373 -16.39 4.68 -30.46
CA GLN A 373 -17.03 5.98 -30.25
C GLN A 373 -16.05 7.06 -29.81
N ILE A 374 -15.06 6.72 -28.99
CA ILE A 374 -13.97 7.64 -28.58
C ILE A 374 -13.13 8.03 -29.80
N LYS A 375 -12.75 7.07 -30.64
CA LYS A 375 -11.94 7.32 -31.87
C LYS A 375 -12.66 8.19 -32.91
N LYS A 376 -14.01 8.22 -32.91
CA LYS A 376 -14.78 9.07 -33.82
C LYS A 376 -14.72 10.57 -33.44
N SER A 377 -13.93 10.94 -32.43
CA SER A 377 -13.67 12.33 -32.00
C SER A 377 -14.93 13.16 -31.75
N HIS A 378 -15.97 12.55 -31.21
CA HIS A 378 -17.16 13.30 -30.79
C HIS A 378 -16.85 14.08 -29.51
N PRO A 379 -17.24 15.37 -29.39
CA PRO A 379 -17.12 16.11 -28.14
C PRO A 379 -18.03 15.45 -27.10
N PHE A 380 -17.47 15.05 -25.97
CA PHE A 380 -18.19 14.48 -24.85
C PHE A 380 -18.54 15.51 -23.79
N THR A 381 -17.78 16.62 -23.75
CA THR A 381 -17.97 17.77 -22.85
C THR A 381 -17.97 19.09 -23.64
N ILE A 382 -18.45 20.16 -23.01
CA ILE A 382 -18.40 21.51 -23.62
C ILE A 382 -16.94 21.94 -23.90
N SER A 383 -16.01 21.53 -23.06
CA SER A 383 -14.57 21.81 -23.24
C SER A 383 -13.93 21.09 -24.42
N ASP A 384 -14.59 20.06 -24.95
CA ASP A 384 -14.11 19.32 -26.13
C ASP A 384 -14.60 19.95 -27.46
N LEU A 385 -15.41 21.00 -27.37
CA LEU A 385 -15.88 21.73 -28.54
C LEU A 385 -14.74 22.63 -29.08
N ALA A 386 -14.58 22.67 -30.39
CA ALA A 386 -13.62 23.55 -31.08
C ALA A 386 -13.98 25.04 -31.00
N VAL A 387 -15.05 25.41 -30.28
CA VAL A 387 -15.55 26.77 -30.08
C VAL A 387 -15.40 27.17 -28.62
N ASN A 388 -14.99 28.39 -28.37
CA ASN A 388 -14.89 28.96 -27.03
C ASN A 388 -15.91 30.12 -26.84
N GLY A 389 -16.03 30.68 -25.64
CA GLY A 389 -17.01 31.72 -25.33
C GLY A 389 -16.85 33.05 -26.11
N HIS A 390 -15.84 33.19 -26.97
CA HIS A 390 -15.67 34.31 -27.90
C HIS A 390 -16.21 34.00 -29.31
N ASP A 391 -16.61 32.76 -29.55
CA ASP A 391 -17.09 32.30 -30.86
C ASP A 391 -18.64 32.30 -30.92
N VAL A 392 -19.33 32.76 -29.83
CA VAL A 392 -20.80 32.83 -29.71
C VAL A 392 -21.27 34.27 -29.61
#